data_f918124121de4978e897e1435ac1e6fb
#
_entry.id   f918124121de4978e897e1435ac1e6fb
#
_cell.length_a   1.000
_cell.length_b   1.000
_cell.length_c   1.000
_cell.angle_alpha   90.00
_cell.angle_beta   90.00
_cell.angle_gamma   90.00
#
_symmetry.space_group_name_H-M   'P 1'
#
loop_
_entity.id
_entity.type
_entity.pdbx_description
1 polymer ?
#
loop_
_entity_poly.entity_id
_entity_poly.type
_entity_poly.pdbx_seq_one_letter_code
_entity_poly.pdbx_strand_id
1 'polypeptide(L)'
;DITKEKIEILQEVDSIFIKGLKDNNLYNKVWQAGAILLSVKSVGVMGDERTYEECVALRAVESTDGMTADWVNLPYEFLQNISNKIINNVKGVNRVVYDISSKPPATIEWE
;
A
#
# COMPACT_ATOMS: atom_id res chain seq x y z
N ASP A 1 10.32 7.22 13.54
CA ASP A 1 11.47 6.42 13.86
C ASP A 1 11.66 5.29 12.85
N ILE A 2 12.75 5.33 12.09
CA ILE A 2 12.99 4.33 11.04
C ILE A 2 13.91 3.27 11.59
N THR A 3 13.44 2.03 11.62
CA THR A 3 14.23 0.88 12.04
C THR A 3 14.49 -0.01 10.84
N LYS A 4 15.48 -0.91 10.99
CA LYS A 4 15.78 -1.89 9.95
C LYS A 4 14.56 -2.77 9.65
N GLU A 5 13.85 -3.16 10.69
CA GLU A 5 12.66 -4.01 10.53
C GLU A 5 11.56 -3.30 9.76
N LYS A 6 11.35 -2.00 10.03
CA LYS A 6 10.35 -1.22 9.32
C LYS A 6 10.70 -1.05 7.85
N ILE A 7 11.98 -0.85 7.55
CA ILE A 7 12.44 -0.75 6.16
C ILE A 7 12.19 -2.07 5.42
N GLU A 8 12.50 -3.20 6.08
CA GLU A 8 12.28 -4.50 5.47
C GLU A 8 10.80 -4.78 5.21
N ILE A 9 9.94 -4.41 6.16
CA ILE A 9 8.49 -4.52 5.97
C ILE A 9 8.05 -3.71 4.76
N LEU A 10 8.48 -2.47 4.69
CA LEU A 10 8.08 -1.59 3.60
C LEU A 10 8.54 -2.10 2.25
N GLN A 11 9.79 -2.57 2.17
CA GLN A 11 10.33 -3.13 0.93
C GLN A 11 9.56 -4.38 0.49
N GLU A 12 9.21 -5.22 1.44
CA GLU A 12 8.47 -6.45 1.12
C GLU A 12 7.05 -6.12 0.65
N VAL A 13 6.37 -5.21 1.32
CA VAL A 13 5.03 -4.79 0.92
C VAL A 13 5.05 -4.14 -0.46
N ASP A 14 6.01 -3.25 -0.69
CA ASP A 14 6.16 -2.58 -1.97
C ASP A 14 6.39 -3.58 -3.10
N SER A 15 7.26 -4.56 -2.86
CA SER A 15 7.56 -5.60 -3.84
C SER A 15 6.32 -6.42 -4.19
N ILE A 16 5.53 -6.80 -3.19
CA ILE A 16 4.30 -7.57 -3.42
C ILE A 16 3.31 -6.76 -4.24
N PHE A 17 3.16 -5.48 -3.91
CA PHE A 17 2.22 -4.60 -4.62
C PHE A 17 2.62 -4.40 -6.07
N ILE A 18 3.88 -4.05 -6.31
CA ILE A 18 4.37 -3.80 -7.67
C ILE A 18 4.29 -5.07 -8.52
N LYS A 19 4.73 -6.22 -7.95
CA LYS A 19 4.63 -7.49 -8.66
C LYS A 19 3.18 -7.84 -8.98
N GLY A 20 2.28 -7.59 -8.04
CA GLY A 20 0.86 -7.84 -8.26
C GLY A 20 0.30 -7.00 -9.39
N LEU A 21 0.68 -5.72 -9.45
CA LEU A 21 0.26 -4.85 -10.55
C LEU A 21 0.74 -5.38 -11.90
N LYS A 22 2.00 -5.83 -11.95
CA LYS A 22 2.57 -6.37 -13.19
C LYS A 22 1.90 -7.67 -13.59
N ASP A 23 1.70 -8.57 -12.64
CA ASP A 23 1.12 -9.89 -12.92
C ASP A 23 -0.33 -9.81 -13.38
N ASN A 24 -1.02 -8.73 -13.04
CA ASN A 24 -2.42 -8.54 -13.41
C ASN A 24 -2.61 -7.53 -14.55
N ASN A 25 -1.53 -7.17 -15.23
CA ASN A 25 -1.53 -6.24 -16.36
C ASN A 25 -2.10 -4.87 -16.00
N LEU A 26 -1.85 -4.42 -14.76
CA LEU A 26 -2.33 -3.14 -14.27
C LEU A 26 -1.21 -2.10 -14.19
N TYR A 27 0.04 -2.55 -14.24
CA TYR A 27 1.18 -1.66 -14.02
C TYR A 27 1.30 -0.57 -15.09
N ASN A 28 0.92 -0.88 -16.31
CA ASN A 28 0.99 0.10 -17.40
C ASN A 28 -0.05 1.21 -17.30
N LYS A 29 -1.04 1.06 -16.43
CA LYS A 29 -2.04 2.10 -16.17
C LYS A 29 -1.59 3.06 -15.08
N VAL A 30 -0.47 2.78 -14.45
CA VAL A 30 -0.01 3.52 -13.28
C VAL A 30 1.22 4.33 -13.66
N TRP A 31 1.19 5.63 -13.34
CA TRP A 31 2.34 6.50 -13.51
C TRP A 31 3.32 6.32 -12.36
N GLN A 32 2.78 6.21 -11.15
CA GLN A 32 3.61 5.99 -9.96
C GLN A 32 2.84 5.16 -8.95
N ALA A 33 3.51 4.21 -8.32
CA ALA A 33 2.90 3.34 -7.33
C ALA A 33 3.92 3.01 -6.24
N GLY A 34 3.42 2.77 -5.04
CA GLY A 34 4.27 2.37 -3.93
C GLY A 34 3.48 2.14 -2.66
N ALA A 35 4.20 1.74 -1.63
CA ALA A 35 3.65 1.49 -0.31
C ALA A 35 4.22 2.48 0.68
N ILE A 36 3.40 2.83 1.67
CA ILE A 36 3.77 3.74 2.75
C ILE A 36 3.51 3.05 4.08
N LEU A 37 4.48 3.12 4.97
CA LEU A 37 4.29 2.62 6.33
C LEU A 37 3.74 3.77 7.17
N LEU A 38 2.54 3.57 7.71
CA LEU A 38 1.90 4.61 8.51
C LEU A 38 2.48 4.62 9.92
N SER A 39 2.50 5.79 10.54
CA SER A 39 3.11 5.98 11.86
C SER A 39 2.19 5.56 13.00
N VAL A 40 1.04 4.96 12.71
CA VAL A 40 0.11 4.50 13.72
C VAL A 40 0.09 2.98 13.75
N LYS A 41 -0.06 2.42 14.94
CA LYS A 41 -0.21 0.98 15.08
C LYS A 41 -1.66 0.61 14.86
N SER A 42 -1.88 -0.51 14.20
CA SER A 42 -3.20 -1.03 13.92
C SER A 42 -3.54 -2.16 14.88
N VAL A 43 -4.77 -2.14 15.37
CA VAL A 43 -5.28 -3.21 16.21
C VAL A 43 -5.75 -4.35 15.31
N GLY A 44 -5.30 -5.55 15.62
CA GLY A 44 -5.76 -6.76 14.96
C GLY A 44 -6.14 -7.81 15.98
N VAL A 45 -6.67 -8.91 15.49
CA VAL A 45 -7.03 -10.04 16.33
C VAL A 45 -6.42 -11.30 15.74
N MET A 46 -5.74 -12.06 16.57
CA MET A 46 -5.19 -13.35 16.19
C MET A 46 -5.62 -14.36 17.26
N GLY A 47 -6.55 -15.25 16.89
CA GLY A 47 -7.19 -16.10 17.86
C GLY A 47 -8.03 -15.27 18.83
N ASP A 48 -7.76 -15.39 20.12
CA ASP A 48 -8.46 -14.63 21.16
C ASP A 48 -7.69 -13.40 21.62
N GLU A 49 -6.54 -13.11 20.99
CA GLU A 49 -5.68 -12.03 21.43
C GLU A 49 -5.69 -10.85 20.46
N ARG A 50 -5.62 -9.65 21.02
CA ARG A 50 -5.42 -8.44 20.22
C ARG A 50 -3.95 -8.26 19.92
N THR A 51 -3.66 -7.82 18.71
CA THR A 51 -2.30 -7.49 18.30
C THR A 51 -2.23 -6.01 17.94
N TYR A 52 -1.04 -5.44 18.06
CA TYR A 52 -0.77 -4.04 17.68
C TYR A 52 0.39 -4.08 16.71
N GLU A 53 0.06 -3.99 15.41
CA GLU A 53 1.04 -4.16 14.37
C GLU A 53 0.95 -3.01 13.38
N GLU A 54 1.73 -3.09 12.33
CA GLU A 54 1.86 -1.99 11.38
C GLU A 54 0.67 -1.91 10.44
N CYS A 55 0.35 -0.68 10.07
CA CYS A 55 -0.62 -0.40 9.01
C CYS A 55 0.14 0.16 7.82
N VAL A 56 -0.12 -0.37 6.64
CA VAL A 56 0.51 0.14 5.42
C VAL A 56 -0.55 0.71 4.49
N ALA A 57 -0.18 1.76 3.77
CA ALA A 57 -1.02 2.32 2.73
C ALA A 57 -0.41 1.99 1.38
N LEU A 58 -1.26 1.64 0.43
CA LEU A 58 -0.87 1.48 -0.96
C LEU A 58 -1.33 2.71 -1.71
N ARG A 59 -0.52 3.18 -2.65
CA ARG A 59 -0.87 4.32 -3.48
C ARG A 59 -0.47 4.03 -4.91
N ALA A 60 -1.40 4.28 -5.82
CA ALA A 60 -1.16 4.19 -7.26
C ALA A 60 -1.89 5.36 -7.90
N VAL A 61 -1.17 6.12 -8.72
CA VAL A 61 -1.72 7.31 -9.35
C VAL A 61 -1.42 7.31 -10.84
N GLU A 62 -2.27 7.98 -11.60
CA GLU A 62 -2.03 8.27 -13.00
C GLU A 62 -1.94 9.78 -13.16
N SER A 63 -1.13 10.22 -14.11
CA SER A 63 -0.90 11.64 -14.35
C SER A 63 -0.38 11.82 -15.77
N THR A 64 -0.73 12.96 -16.37
CA THR A 64 -0.20 13.31 -17.69
C THR A 64 0.94 14.32 -17.61
N ASP A 65 1.04 15.07 -16.51
CA ASP A 65 2.02 16.16 -16.42
C ASP A 65 2.71 16.26 -15.06
N GLY A 66 2.36 15.42 -14.09
CA GLY A 66 2.94 15.45 -12.75
C GLY A 66 2.41 16.55 -11.85
N MET A 67 1.71 17.53 -12.39
CA MET A 67 1.12 18.63 -11.60
C MET A 67 -0.21 18.22 -11.01
N THR A 68 -0.98 17.45 -11.75
CA THR A 68 -2.23 16.87 -11.29
C THR A 68 -2.12 15.36 -11.39
N ALA A 69 -2.73 14.66 -10.47
CA ALA A 69 -2.72 13.21 -10.49
C ALA A 69 -3.99 12.68 -9.85
N ASP A 70 -4.53 11.65 -10.45
CA ASP A 70 -5.69 10.96 -9.90
C ASP A 70 -5.25 9.59 -9.40
N TRP A 71 -5.88 9.16 -8.32
CA TRP A 71 -5.68 7.79 -7.85
C TRP A 71 -6.24 6.82 -8.89
N VAL A 72 -5.58 5.68 -9.03
CA VAL A 72 -6.01 4.66 -9.98
C VAL A 72 -7.07 3.80 -9.35
N ASN A 73 -8.21 3.66 -10.01
CA ASN A 73 -9.29 2.81 -9.55
C ASN A 73 -8.97 1.35 -9.91
N LEU A 74 -8.21 0.71 -9.02
CA LEU A 74 -7.84 -0.70 -9.22
C LEU A 74 -9.05 -1.60 -8.95
N PRO A 75 -9.16 -2.74 -9.65
CA PRO A 75 -10.28 -3.65 -9.43
C PRO A 75 -10.41 -4.09 -7.98
N TYR A 76 -11.64 -4.17 -7.51
CA TYR A 76 -11.92 -4.59 -6.14
C TYR A 76 -11.24 -5.94 -5.81
N GLU A 77 -11.36 -6.90 -6.72
CA GLU A 77 -10.77 -8.21 -6.50
C GLU A 77 -9.25 -8.15 -6.38
N PHE A 78 -8.62 -7.29 -7.17
CA PHE A 78 -7.17 -7.10 -7.07
C PHE A 78 -6.80 -6.55 -5.69
N LEU A 79 -7.51 -5.51 -5.24
CA LEU A 79 -7.23 -4.91 -3.94
C LEU A 79 -7.42 -5.91 -2.81
N GLN A 80 -8.47 -6.71 -2.88
CA GLN A 80 -8.74 -7.75 -1.88
C GLN A 80 -7.61 -8.78 -1.86
N ASN A 81 -7.22 -9.27 -3.03
CA ASN A 81 -6.19 -10.30 -3.12
C ASN A 81 -4.83 -9.78 -2.67
N ILE A 82 -4.49 -8.54 -3.04
CA ILE A 82 -3.19 -7.99 -2.68
C ILE A 82 -3.12 -7.70 -1.18
N SER A 83 -4.23 -7.24 -0.60
CA SER A 83 -4.31 -7.02 0.84
C SER A 83 -4.10 -8.32 1.61
N ASN A 84 -4.79 -9.37 1.19
CA ASN A 84 -4.66 -10.69 1.83
C ASN A 84 -3.24 -11.23 1.67
N LYS A 85 -2.65 -11.05 0.50
CA LYS A 85 -1.30 -11.53 0.25
C LYS A 85 -0.28 -10.82 1.12
N ILE A 86 -0.43 -9.50 1.26
CA ILE A 86 0.47 -8.73 2.12
C ILE A 86 0.34 -9.18 3.56
N ILE A 87 -0.87 -9.26 4.08
CA ILE A 87 -1.10 -9.60 5.49
C ILE A 87 -0.63 -11.03 5.78
N ASN A 88 -0.83 -11.95 4.84
CA ASN A 88 -0.44 -13.34 5.05
C ASN A 88 1.05 -13.58 4.93
N ASN A 89 1.77 -12.75 4.17
CA ASN A 89 3.18 -13.00 3.87
C ASN A 89 4.14 -12.03 4.55
N VAL A 90 3.67 -10.85 4.95
CA VAL A 90 4.54 -9.86 5.58
C VAL A 90 4.26 -9.85 7.08
N LYS A 91 5.18 -10.44 7.83
CA LYS A 91 5.04 -10.49 9.28
C LYS A 91 5.13 -9.08 9.85
N GLY A 92 4.19 -8.74 10.72
CA GLY A 92 4.17 -7.43 11.36
C GLY A 92 3.17 -6.46 10.77
N VAL A 93 2.48 -6.84 9.69
CA VAL A 93 1.45 -6.00 9.07
C VAL A 93 0.09 -6.66 9.28
N ASN A 94 -0.87 -5.92 9.85
CA ASN A 94 -2.21 -6.46 10.04
C ASN A 94 -3.30 -5.60 9.38
N ARG A 95 -2.92 -4.54 8.68
CA ARG A 95 -3.91 -3.69 8.00
C ARG A 95 -3.31 -3.05 6.76
N VAL A 96 -4.08 -3.09 5.69
CA VAL A 96 -3.73 -2.46 4.41
C VAL A 96 -4.85 -1.48 4.06
N VAL A 97 -4.46 -0.25 3.72
CA VAL A 97 -5.40 0.75 3.23
C VAL A 97 -4.95 1.21 1.85
N TYR A 98 -5.87 1.74 1.06
CA TYR A 98 -5.55 2.26 -0.26
C TYR A 98 -5.85 3.76 -0.28
N ASP A 99 -4.86 4.56 -0.69
CA ASP A 99 -4.98 6.02 -0.70
C ASP A 99 -5.74 6.47 -1.95
N ILE A 100 -6.92 7.05 -1.75
CA ILE A 100 -7.80 7.50 -2.84
C ILE A 100 -7.82 9.03 -2.94
N SER A 101 -6.70 9.66 -2.66
CA SER A 101 -6.58 11.12 -2.70
C SER A 101 -5.98 11.57 -4.02
N SER A 102 -6.55 12.61 -4.61
CA SER A 102 -6.06 13.19 -5.85
C SER A 102 -5.15 14.38 -5.56
N LYS A 103 -4.29 14.70 -6.49
CA LYS A 103 -3.45 15.88 -6.44
C LYS A 103 -3.97 16.90 -7.43
N PRO A 104 -4.34 18.12 -7.01
CA PRO A 104 -4.46 18.59 -5.64
C PRO A 104 -5.71 18.05 -4.95
N PRO A 105 -5.90 18.17 -3.61
CA PRO A 105 -5.00 18.87 -2.68
C PRO A 105 -3.88 18.00 -2.11
N ALA A 106 -3.97 16.69 -2.24
CA ALA A 106 -2.90 15.83 -1.74
C ALA A 106 -1.72 15.83 -2.71
N THR A 107 -0.57 15.38 -2.24
CA THR A 107 0.59 15.18 -3.11
C THR A 107 0.59 13.73 -3.58
N ILE A 108 1.40 13.45 -4.59
CA ILE A 108 1.57 12.08 -5.07
C ILE A 108 2.25 11.26 -3.97
N GLU A 109 3.31 11.82 -3.41
CA GLU A 109 4.06 11.20 -2.34
C GLU A 109 3.56 11.72 -1.00
N TRP A 110 3.77 10.94 0.06
CA TRP A 110 3.29 11.29 1.40
C TRP A 110 4.23 12.28 2.11
N GLU A 111 5.43 12.43 1.59
CA GLU A 111 6.37 13.39 2.16
C GLU A 111 7.08 14.20 1.08
#